data_a8a763dee0d938b744bbe69a28f58343
#
_entry.id   a8a763dee0d938b744bbe69a28f58343
#
_cell.length_a   1.000
_cell.length_b   1.000
_cell.length_c   1.000
_cell.angle_alpha   90.00
_cell.angle_beta   90.00
_cell.angle_gamma   90.00
#
_symmetry.space_group_name_H-M   'P 1'
#
loop_
_entity.id
_entity.type
_entity.pdbx_description
1 polymer ?
#
loop_
_entity_poly.entity_id
_entity_poly.type
_entity_poly.pdbx_seq_one_letter_code
_entity_poly.pdbx_strand_id
1 'polypeptide(L)'
;FGLSGLVSALNKKYPHDPEFITQVVMPLFEAHYDEEYRRTVDTPQTLEELKRMNKFVTTAVSASKGTTKETVKVCAFESDNIHLGGYLRSSIGGLYDIVIQKRESGHINILTRPQSEIDLATIAGLVRLEELRKTSRDDGTVPDADLVLPGKLEFIPEWYYDPMTKTLQNGGINPDGVPATSLSMQDALDCVTLSLYSK
;
A
#
# COMPACT_ATOMS: atom_id res chain seq x y z
N PHE A 1 6.49 -14.73 20.35
CA PHE A 1 6.87 -14.10 21.62
C PHE A 1 5.86 -12.99 21.92
N GLY A 2 4.98 -13.23 22.92
CA GLY A 2 4.04 -12.21 23.38
C GLY A 2 4.63 -11.40 24.53
N LEU A 3 4.06 -10.22 24.78
CA LEU A 3 4.50 -9.30 25.84
C LEU A 3 4.55 -9.96 27.22
N SER A 4 3.58 -10.85 27.52
CA SER A 4 3.55 -11.65 28.74
C SER A 4 4.77 -12.55 28.90
N GLY A 5 5.28 -13.11 27.79
CA GLY A 5 6.50 -13.91 27.79
C GLY A 5 7.75 -13.09 28.10
N LEU A 6 7.83 -11.86 27.59
CA LEU A 6 8.92 -10.93 27.92
C LEU A 6 8.91 -10.52 29.39
N VAL A 7 7.73 -10.18 29.93
CA VAL A 7 7.57 -9.85 31.35
C VAL A 7 7.97 -11.02 32.24
N SER A 8 7.55 -12.24 31.89
CA SER A 8 7.93 -13.46 32.62
C SER A 8 9.44 -13.71 32.59
N ALA A 9 10.08 -13.50 31.44
CA ALA A 9 11.54 -13.66 31.31
C ALA A 9 12.31 -12.58 32.11
N LEU A 10 11.84 -11.33 32.11
CA LEU A 10 12.42 -10.27 32.93
C LEU A 10 12.30 -10.53 34.41
N ASN A 11 11.13 -10.99 34.89
CA ASN A 11 10.94 -11.39 36.31
C ASN A 11 11.88 -12.53 36.74
N LYS A 12 12.13 -13.50 35.85
CA LYS A 12 13.08 -14.59 36.14
C LYS A 12 14.51 -14.09 36.19
N LYS A 13 14.88 -13.14 35.33
CA LYS A 13 16.25 -12.63 35.23
C LYS A 13 16.58 -11.60 36.31
N TYR A 14 15.59 -10.80 36.72
CA TYR A 14 15.73 -9.70 37.68
C TYR A 14 14.70 -9.82 38.81
N PRO A 15 14.71 -10.91 39.59
CA PRO A 15 13.65 -11.24 40.55
C PRO A 15 13.53 -10.25 41.73
N HIS A 16 14.57 -9.43 41.96
CA HIS A 16 14.65 -8.48 43.07
C HIS A 16 14.64 -7.02 42.61
N ASP A 17 14.34 -6.74 41.34
CA ASP A 17 14.33 -5.38 40.78
C ASP A 17 13.04 -5.11 39.98
N PRO A 18 11.88 -5.01 40.67
CA PRO A 18 10.61 -4.77 40.01
C PRO A 18 10.52 -3.35 39.39
N GLU A 19 11.29 -2.41 39.92
CA GLU A 19 11.32 -1.03 39.38
C GLU A 19 11.97 -1.00 38.00
N PHE A 20 13.13 -1.68 37.82
CA PHE A 20 13.76 -1.83 36.52
C PHE A 20 12.84 -2.54 35.52
N ILE A 21 12.17 -3.63 35.94
CA ILE A 21 11.23 -4.35 35.08
C ILE A 21 10.11 -3.41 34.61
N THR A 22 9.54 -2.60 35.51
CA THR A 22 8.51 -1.63 35.18
C THR A 22 9.00 -0.57 34.18
N GLN A 23 10.20 -0.02 34.41
CA GLN A 23 10.81 0.97 33.51
C GLN A 23 11.04 0.41 32.09
N VAL A 24 11.38 -0.87 31.95
CA VAL A 24 11.57 -1.51 30.65
C VAL A 24 10.24 -1.85 29.97
N VAL A 25 9.24 -2.26 30.75
CA VAL A 25 8.00 -2.82 30.20
C VAL A 25 6.98 -1.73 29.89
N MET A 26 6.89 -0.66 30.68
CA MET A 26 5.91 0.40 30.47
C MET A 26 6.00 1.07 29.09
N PRO A 27 7.18 1.47 28.58
CA PRO A 27 7.27 2.03 27.23
C PRO A 27 6.82 1.07 26.13
N LEU A 28 7.01 -0.25 26.33
CA LEU A 28 6.52 -1.26 25.37
C LEU A 28 5.00 -1.37 25.39
N PHE A 29 4.38 -1.28 26.56
CA PHE A 29 2.92 -1.24 26.69
C PHE A 29 2.33 0.02 26.06
N GLU A 30 2.92 1.18 26.34
CA GLU A 30 2.49 2.47 25.77
C GLU A 30 2.56 2.45 24.25
N ALA A 31 3.70 2.02 23.68
CA ALA A 31 3.86 1.92 22.25
C ALA A 31 2.85 0.93 21.61
N HIS A 32 2.59 -0.20 22.29
CA HIS A 32 1.60 -1.17 21.82
C HIS A 32 0.17 -0.61 21.91
N TYR A 33 -0.16 0.09 23.00
CA TYR A 33 -1.46 0.73 23.17
C TYR A 33 -1.69 1.78 22.08
N ASP A 34 -0.70 2.64 21.81
CA ASP A 34 -0.79 3.68 20.80
C ASP A 34 -1.01 3.08 19.40
N GLU A 35 -0.33 1.97 19.09
CA GLU A 35 -0.52 1.28 17.81
C GLU A 35 -1.91 0.66 17.70
N GLU A 36 -2.41 0.00 18.77
CA GLU A 36 -3.76 -0.56 18.79
C GLU A 36 -4.84 0.53 18.74
N TYR A 37 -4.64 1.64 19.43
CA TYR A 37 -5.56 2.79 19.37
C TYR A 37 -5.61 3.36 17.95
N ARG A 38 -4.46 3.58 17.35
CA ARG A 38 -4.36 4.05 15.95
C ARG A 38 -5.09 3.11 15.00
N ARG A 39 -4.89 1.81 15.16
CA ARG A 39 -5.48 0.79 14.28
C ARG A 39 -6.99 0.65 14.47
N THR A 40 -7.49 0.77 15.69
CA THR A 40 -8.90 0.47 16.03
C THR A 40 -9.78 1.71 16.12
N VAL A 41 -9.20 2.89 16.30
CA VAL A 41 -9.93 4.15 16.46
C VAL A 41 -9.57 5.15 15.36
N ASP A 42 -8.31 5.63 15.31
CA ASP A 42 -7.93 6.74 14.44
C ASP A 42 -8.07 6.40 12.95
N THR A 43 -7.57 5.21 12.55
CA THR A 43 -7.61 4.81 11.13
C THR A 43 -9.03 4.58 10.62
N PRO A 44 -9.94 3.90 11.35
CA PRO A 44 -11.35 3.83 10.99
C PRO A 44 -12.04 5.20 10.90
N GLN A 45 -11.77 6.11 11.84
CA GLN A 45 -12.32 7.46 11.82
C GLN A 45 -11.85 8.22 10.58
N THR A 46 -10.56 8.18 10.28
CA THR A 46 -10.00 8.77 9.05
C THR A 46 -10.69 8.22 7.80
N LEU A 47 -10.93 6.90 7.73
CA LEU A 47 -11.64 6.29 6.60
C LEU A 47 -13.07 6.84 6.46
N GLU A 48 -13.81 6.97 7.55
CA GLU A 48 -15.17 7.52 7.52
C GLU A 48 -15.20 9.01 7.12
N GLU A 49 -14.17 9.77 7.47
CA GLU A 49 -13.99 11.15 7.01
C GLU A 49 -13.73 11.21 5.51
N LEU A 50 -12.85 10.37 4.99
CA LEU A 50 -12.57 10.29 3.54
C LEU A 50 -13.82 9.92 2.74
N LYS A 51 -14.63 8.99 3.23
CA LYS A 51 -15.93 8.64 2.61
C LYS A 51 -16.87 9.84 2.58
N ARG A 52 -17.00 10.57 3.69
CA ARG A 52 -17.84 11.79 3.77
C ARG A 52 -17.37 12.89 2.83
N MET A 53 -16.06 13.00 2.61
CA MET A 53 -15.45 14.00 1.70
C MET A 53 -15.45 13.56 0.23
N ASN A 54 -15.99 12.37 -0.11
CA ASN A 54 -15.89 11.76 -1.43
C ASN A 54 -14.44 11.56 -1.92
N LYS A 55 -13.50 11.40 -0.99
CA LYS A 55 -12.09 11.11 -1.24
C LYS A 55 -11.75 9.61 -1.16
N PHE A 56 -12.75 8.76 -1.09
CA PHE A 56 -12.63 7.31 -1.06
C PHE A 56 -13.57 6.69 -2.09
N VAL A 57 -13.00 5.94 -3.02
CA VAL A 57 -13.74 5.25 -4.09
C VAL A 57 -13.47 3.76 -4.00
N THR A 58 -14.51 2.96 -4.25
CA THR A 58 -14.39 1.50 -4.32
C THR A 58 -14.93 0.98 -5.63
N THR A 59 -14.28 -0.04 -6.17
CA THR A 59 -14.78 -0.79 -7.31
C THR A 59 -14.52 -2.28 -7.11
N ALA A 60 -15.36 -3.10 -7.74
CA ALA A 60 -15.20 -4.54 -7.77
C ALA A 60 -15.06 -4.96 -9.24
N VAL A 61 -13.93 -5.57 -9.57
CA VAL A 61 -13.62 -6.00 -10.93
C VAL A 61 -13.68 -7.51 -11.00
N SER A 62 -14.45 -8.04 -11.97
CA SER A 62 -14.49 -9.47 -12.23
C SER A 62 -13.27 -9.85 -13.08
N ALA A 63 -12.27 -10.47 -12.45
CA ALA A 63 -11.11 -11.01 -13.13
C ALA A 63 -11.37 -12.48 -13.54
N SER A 64 -11.03 -12.83 -14.77
CA SER A 64 -11.12 -14.21 -15.23
C SER A 64 -9.80 -14.93 -14.96
N LYS A 65 -9.84 -16.02 -14.16
CA LYS A 65 -8.68 -16.90 -13.95
C LYS A 65 -9.01 -18.29 -14.50
N GLY A 66 -8.67 -18.52 -15.76
CA GLY A 66 -9.07 -19.73 -16.47
C GLY A 66 -10.60 -19.85 -16.55
N THR A 67 -11.17 -20.90 -15.93
CA THR A 67 -12.62 -21.12 -15.89
C THR A 67 -13.35 -20.48 -14.71
N THR A 68 -12.61 -19.91 -13.73
CA THR A 68 -13.17 -19.27 -12.54
C THR A 68 -13.19 -17.76 -12.67
N LYS A 69 -14.31 -17.15 -12.27
CA LYS A 69 -14.42 -15.69 -12.11
C LYS A 69 -14.18 -15.36 -10.65
N GLU A 70 -13.14 -14.57 -10.40
CA GLU A 70 -12.88 -14.01 -9.06
C GLU A 70 -13.22 -12.53 -9.05
N THR A 71 -13.77 -12.06 -7.94
CA THR A 71 -14.03 -10.63 -7.74
C THR A 71 -12.85 -10.01 -7.01
N VAL A 72 -12.13 -9.12 -7.69
CA VAL A 72 -11.04 -8.32 -7.11
C VAL A 72 -11.62 -7.03 -6.55
N LYS A 73 -11.41 -6.79 -5.25
CA LYS A 73 -11.83 -5.57 -4.57
C LYS A 73 -10.73 -4.52 -4.68
N VAL A 74 -11.02 -3.40 -5.30
CA VAL A 74 -10.11 -2.27 -5.46
C VAL A 74 -10.65 -1.07 -4.71
N CYS A 75 -9.80 -0.35 -4.00
CA CYS A 75 -10.13 0.98 -3.48
C CYS A 75 -9.05 1.99 -3.82
N ALA A 76 -9.47 3.25 -3.94
CA ALA A 76 -8.60 4.39 -4.18
C ALA A 76 -8.99 5.53 -3.23
N PHE A 77 -8.02 6.25 -2.69
CA PHE A 77 -8.26 7.35 -1.76
C PHE A 77 -7.15 8.40 -1.79
N GLU A 78 -7.49 9.62 -1.32
CA GLU A 78 -6.57 10.74 -1.16
C GLU A 78 -6.32 11.00 0.32
N SER A 79 -5.14 10.69 0.80
CA SER A 79 -4.73 10.90 2.20
C SER A 79 -3.24 10.71 2.39
N ASP A 80 -2.64 11.47 3.30
CA ASP A 80 -1.26 11.28 3.77
C ASP A 80 -1.14 10.26 4.90
N ASN A 81 -2.26 9.70 5.40
CA ASN A 81 -2.22 8.69 6.44
C ASN A 81 -1.60 7.39 5.92
N ILE A 82 -0.36 7.11 6.35
CA ILE A 82 0.43 5.95 5.93
C ILE A 82 -0.13 4.60 6.40
N HIS A 83 -1.01 4.59 7.41
CA HIS A 83 -1.58 3.37 8.00
C HIS A 83 -2.80 2.85 7.23
N LEU A 84 -3.50 3.71 6.48
CA LEU A 84 -4.71 3.34 5.75
C LEU A 84 -4.50 2.22 4.74
N GLY A 85 -3.39 2.24 3.99
CA GLY A 85 -3.10 1.21 3.01
C GLY A 85 -2.97 -0.19 3.61
N GLY A 86 -2.32 -0.30 4.78
CA GLY A 86 -2.24 -1.56 5.54
C GLY A 86 -3.58 -1.96 6.14
N TYR A 87 -4.29 -1.02 6.74
CA TYR A 87 -5.61 -1.22 7.34
C TYR A 87 -6.61 -1.76 6.31
N LEU A 88 -6.76 -1.13 5.15
CA LEU A 88 -7.72 -1.51 4.11
C LEU A 88 -7.48 -2.92 3.54
N ARG A 89 -6.22 -3.38 3.51
CA ARG A 89 -5.87 -4.75 3.10
C ARG A 89 -6.09 -5.79 4.20
N SER A 90 -6.29 -5.36 5.45
CA SER A 90 -6.54 -6.25 6.60
C SER A 90 -8.01 -6.70 6.67
N SER A 91 -8.27 -7.72 7.50
CA SER A 91 -9.62 -8.24 7.76
C SER A 91 -10.56 -7.21 8.37
N ILE A 92 -10.01 -6.25 9.13
CA ILE A 92 -10.79 -5.21 9.80
C ILE A 92 -11.15 -4.08 8.83
N GLY A 93 -10.28 -3.80 7.85
CA GLY A 93 -10.42 -2.69 6.90
C GLY A 93 -11.18 -3.04 5.61
N GLY A 94 -11.68 -4.28 5.47
CA GLY A 94 -12.52 -4.68 4.33
C GLY A 94 -11.88 -5.65 3.34
N LEU A 95 -10.63 -6.09 3.56
CA LEU A 95 -9.91 -7.06 2.71
C LEU A 95 -9.85 -6.63 1.25
N TYR A 96 -9.47 -5.38 0.99
CA TYR A 96 -9.23 -4.94 -0.38
C TYR A 96 -8.00 -5.64 -0.95
N ASP A 97 -8.13 -6.10 -2.19
CA ASP A 97 -7.05 -6.80 -2.89
C ASP A 97 -6.03 -5.83 -3.46
N ILE A 98 -6.50 -4.67 -3.91
CA ILE A 98 -5.67 -3.57 -4.40
C ILE A 98 -6.10 -2.27 -3.72
N VAL A 99 -5.12 -1.52 -3.25
CA VAL A 99 -5.29 -0.22 -2.61
C VAL A 99 -4.45 0.81 -3.34
N ILE A 100 -5.07 1.88 -3.82
CA ILE A 100 -4.43 3.01 -4.49
C ILE A 100 -4.50 4.20 -3.54
N GLN A 101 -3.36 4.70 -3.12
CA GLN A 101 -3.26 5.89 -2.25
C GLN A 101 -2.62 7.03 -3.02
N LYS A 102 -3.31 8.15 -3.12
CA LYS A 102 -2.76 9.43 -3.58
C LYS A 102 -2.51 10.34 -2.39
N ARG A 103 -1.35 10.96 -2.36
CA ARG A 103 -0.95 11.93 -1.34
C ARG A 103 -1.21 13.36 -1.78
N GLU A 104 -1.27 14.30 -0.83
CA GLU A 104 -1.35 15.75 -1.13
C GLU A 104 -0.16 16.23 -1.95
N SER A 105 1.00 15.62 -1.78
CA SER A 105 2.21 15.87 -2.58
C SER A 105 2.11 15.42 -4.05
N GLY A 106 1.00 14.79 -4.45
CA GLY A 106 0.79 14.27 -5.80
C GLY A 106 1.32 12.85 -6.02
N HIS A 107 2.05 12.27 -5.07
CA HIS A 107 2.58 10.92 -5.16
C HIS A 107 1.49 9.86 -5.03
N ILE A 108 1.60 8.77 -5.81
CA ILE A 108 0.65 7.65 -5.79
C ILE A 108 1.37 6.35 -5.43
N ASN A 109 0.78 5.57 -4.53
CA ASN A 109 1.23 4.22 -4.21
C ASN A 109 0.12 3.21 -4.51
N ILE A 110 0.47 2.10 -5.14
CA ILE A 110 -0.41 0.98 -5.43
C ILE A 110 0.09 -0.23 -4.65
N LEU A 111 -0.76 -0.73 -3.76
CA LEU A 111 -0.43 -1.80 -2.82
C LEU A 111 -1.36 -2.98 -3.07
N THR A 112 -0.83 -4.16 -3.29
CA THR A 112 -1.65 -5.37 -3.36
C THR A 112 -1.64 -6.11 -2.02
N ARG A 113 -2.70 -6.87 -1.76
CA ARG A 113 -2.75 -7.73 -0.56
C ARG A 113 -1.69 -8.84 -0.70
N PRO A 114 -0.85 -9.08 0.32
CA PRO A 114 0.27 -10.04 0.21
C PRO A 114 -0.15 -11.45 -0.23
N GLN A 115 -1.34 -11.90 0.21
CA GLN A 115 -1.87 -13.23 -0.09
C GLN A 115 -2.62 -13.29 -1.44
N SER A 116 -2.83 -12.15 -2.12
CA SER A 116 -3.49 -12.15 -3.43
C SER A 116 -2.56 -12.69 -4.52
N GLU A 117 -3.14 -13.33 -5.52
CA GLU A 117 -2.40 -13.78 -6.72
C GLU A 117 -2.43 -12.75 -7.86
N ILE A 118 -2.63 -11.48 -7.52
CA ILE A 118 -2.66 -10.40 -8.49
C ILE A 118 -1.27 -10.20 -9.08
N ASP A 119 -1.24 -10.11 -10.40
CA ASP A 119 -0.02 -9.85 -11.16
C ASP A 119 0.27 -8.34 -11.15
N LEU A 120 1.05 -7.90 -10.17
CA LEU A 120 1.44 -6.50 -10.06
C LEU A 120 2.41 -6.07 -11.18
N ALA A 121 3.11 -6.99 -11.83
CA ALA A 121 4.01 -6.66 -12.95
C ALA A 121 3.23 -6.07 -14.12
N THR A 122 2.09 -6.65 -14.48
CA THR A 122 1.21 -6.11 -15.52
C THR A 122 0.68 -4.71 -15.14
N ILE A 123 0.29 -4.52 -13.87
CA ILE A 123 -0.13 -3.19 -13.37
C ILE A 123 1.03 -2.20 -13.48
N ALA A 124 2.24 -2.58 -13.06
CA ALA A 124 3.43 -1.74 -13.14
C ALA A 124 3.74 -1.33 -14.58
N GLY A 125 3.64 -2.26 -15.53
CA GLY A 125 3.83 -1.98 -16.95
C GLY A 125 2.84 -0.94 -17.49
N LEU A 126 1.54 -1.10 -17.20
CA LEU A 126 0.51 -0.17 -17.66
C LEU A 126 0.66 1.22 -17.02
N VAL A 127 0.93 1.29 -15.72
CA VAL A 127 1.13 2.55 -15.01
C VAL A 127 2.35 3.30 -15.55
N ARG A 128 3.45 2.61 -15.79
CA ARG A 128 4.67 3.18 -16.37
C ARG A 128 4.47 3.64 -17.81
N LEU A 129 3.75 2.87 -18.61
CA LEU A 129 3.42 3.24 -19.98
C LEU A 129 2.56 4.52 -20.01
N GLU A 130 1.55 4.61 -19.13
CA GLU A 130 0.70 5.79 -19.05
C GLU A 130 1.48 7.02 -18.53
N GLU A 131 2.44 6.85 -17.61
CA GLU A 131 3.36 7.90 -17.18
C GLU A 131 4.19 8.44 -18.37
N LEU A 132 4.75 7.55 -19.19
CA LEU A 132 5.50 7.95 -20.39
C LEU A 132 4.62 8.73 -21.37
N ARG A 133 3.39 8.28 -21.60
CA ARG A 133 2.42 8.96 -22.49
C ARG A 133 2.07 10.34 -21.98
N LYS A 134 1.73 10.47 -20.70
CA LYS A 134 1.35 11.75 -20.07
C LYS A 134 2.49 12.76 -20.05
N THR A 135 3.71 12.28 -19.95
CA THR A 135 4.92 13.13 -19.95
C THR A 135 5.52 13.32 -21.34
N SER A 136 4.87 12.80 -22.38
CA SER A 136 5.37 12.84 -23.78
C SER A 136 6.77 12.22 -23.95
N ARG A 137 7.09 11.24 -23.12
CA ARG A 137 8.33 10.45 -23.19
C ARG A 137 8.14 9.10 -23.89
N ASP A 138 6.91 8.76 -24.27
CA ASP A 138 6.61 7.57 -25.06
C ASP A 138 6.89 7.87 -26.53
N ASP A 139 8.06 7.41 -27.02
CA ASP A 139 8.48 7.47 -28.40
C ASP A 139 8.35 6.12 -29.13
N GLY A 140 7.76 5.14 -28.47
CA GLY A 140 7.59 3.78 -28.98
C GLY A 140 8.88 2.94 -29.01
N THR A 141 9.96 3.41 -28.40
CA THR A 141 11.24 2.69 -28.39
C THR A 141 11.42 1.77 -27.18
N VAL A 142 10.66 2.02 -26.10
CA VAL A 142 10.74 1.23 -24.85
C VAL A 142 9.94 -0.06 -25.04
N PRO A 143 10.60 -1.24 -24.96
CA PRO A 143 9.88 -2.52 -25.05
C PRO A 143 8.93 -2.71 -23.85
N ASP A 144 7.74 -3.26 -24.10
CA ASP A 144 6.78 -3.59 -23.03
C ASP A 144 7.38 -4.50 -21.95
N ALA A 145 8.30 -5.39 -22.34
CA ALA A 145 9.01 -6.29 -21.43
C ALA A 145 9.87 -5.53 -20.39
N ASP A 146 10.38 -4.36 -20.74
CA ASP A 146 11.20 -3.56 -19.82
C ASP A 146 10.32 -2.80 -18.81
N LEU A 147 9.09 -2.44 -19.19
CA LEU A 147 8.16 -1.74 -18.32
C LEU A 147 7.71 -2.56 -17.10
N VAL A 148 7.77 -3.89 -17.19
CA VAL A 148 7.37 -4.79 -16.09
C VAL A 148 8.52 -5.21 -15.17
N LEU A 149 9.75 -4.75 -15.44
CA LEU A 149 10.93 -5.10 -14.66
C LEU A 149 10.84 -4.56 -13.22
N PRO A 150 11.34 -5.32 -12.22
CA PRO A 150 11.44 -4.87 -10.84
C PRO A 150 12.37 -3.66 -10.68
N GLY A 151 12.13 -2.92 -9.59
CA GLY A 151 12.98 -1.80 -9.21
C GLY A 151 12.59 -0.49 -9.85
N LYS A 152 13.54 0.44 -9.86
CA LYS A 152 13.46 1.75 -10.49
C LYS A 152 14.06 1.68 -11.89
N LEU A 153 13.38 2.22 -12.87
CA LEU A 153 13.88 2.32 -14.24
C LEU A 153 14.40 3.75 -14.48
N GLU A 154 15.57 3.88 -15.12
CA GLU A 154 16.19 5.20 -15.33
C GLU A 154 15.33 6.15 -16.17
N PHE A 155 14.61 5.61 -17.15
CA PHE A 155 13.74 6.38 -18.05
C PHE A 155 12.34 6.67 -17.45
N ILE A 156 11.99 6.04 -16.29
CA ILE A 156 10.77 6.31 -15.51
C ILE A 156 11.15 6.39 -14.03
N PRO A 157 11.85 7.44 -13.59
CA PRO A 157 12.34 7.55 -12.21
C PRO A 157 11.23 7.75 -11.18
N GLU A 158 10.02 8.02 -11.61
CA GLU A 158 8.86 8.21 -10.75
C GLU A 158 8.44 6.91 -10.05
N TRP A 159 8.62 5.75 -10.69
CA TRP A 159 8.00 4.51 -10.24
C TRP A 159 9.03 3.43 -9.83
N TYR A 160 8.84 2.91 -8.62
CA TYR A 160 9.58 1.77 -8.09
C TYR A 160 8.63 0.58 -7.91
N TYR A 161 8.91 -0.53 -8.59
CA TYR A 161 8.16 -1.78 -8.47
C TYR A 161 8.91 -2.78 -7.59
N ASP A 162 8.29 -3.20 -6.48
CA ASP A 162 8.80 -4.23 -5.58
C ASP A 162 7.91 -5.48 -5.61
N PRO A 163 8.35 -6.56 -6.26
CA PRO A 163 7.61 -7.82 -6.31
C PRO A 163 7.57 -8.55 -4.95
N MET A 164 8.54 -8.31 -4.07
CA MET A 164 8.61 -8.98 -2.76
C MET A 164 7.56 -8.45 -1.79
N THR A 165 7.42 -7.13 -1.71
CA THR A 165 6.40 -6.47 -0.89
C THR A 165 5.07 -6.30 -1.62
N LYS A 166 5.02 -6.66 -2.90
CA LYS A 166 3.87 -6.50 -3.79
C LYS A 166 3.35 -5.07 -3.82
N THR A 167 4.27 -4.12 -4.06
CA THR A 167 3.97 -2.69 -4.10
C THR A 167 4.55 -2.04 -5.36
N LEU A 168 3.80 -1.09 -5.90
CA LEU A 168 4.26 -0.15 -6.91
C LEU A 168 4.19 1.25 -6.31
N GLN A 169 5.33 1.91 -6.16
CA GLN A 169 5.46 3.11 -5.36
C GLN A 169 5.98 4.28 -6.21
N ASN A 170 5.31 5.42 -6.05
CA ASN A 170 5.87 6.71 -6.44
C ASN A 170 6.29 7.42 -5.14
N GLY A 171 7.57 7.30 -4.78
CA GLY A 171 8.17 7.94 -3.61
C GLY A 171 7.92 7.31 -2.24
N GLY A 172 7.07 6.29 -2.11
CA GLY A 172 6.85 5.59 -0.83
C GLY A 172 6.41 6.49 0.33
N ILE A 173 6.99 6.28 1.54
CA ILE A 173 6.68 7.07 2.74
C ILE A 173 7.41 8.42 2.71
N ASN A 174 8.66 8.43 2.27
CA ASN A 174 9.49 9.63 2.12
C ASN A 174 9.81 9.83 0.64
N PRO A 175 9.08 10.70 -0.06
CA PRO A 175 9.22 10.89 -1.50
C PRO A 175 10.41 11.78 -1.89
N ASP A 176 11.29 12.16 -0.96
CA ASP A 176 12.44 13.03 -1.20
C ASP A 176 13.29 12.54 -2.38
N GLY A 177 13.46 13.40 -3.38
CA GLY A 177 14.21 13.10 -4.58
C GLY A 177 13.50 12.19 -5.60
N VAL A 178 12.21 11.90 -5.41
CA VAL A 178 11.37 11.23 -6.40
C VAL A 178 10.35 12.23 -6.94
N PRO A 179 10.26 12.45 -8.26
CA PRO A 179 9.23 13.30 -8.82
C PRO A 179 7.83 12.73 -8.54
N ALA A 180 6.87 13.61 -8.24
CA ALA A 180 5.47 13.20 -8.21
C ALA A 180 5.04 12.71 -9.59
N THR A 181 4.17 11.70 -9.62
CA THR A 181 3.62 11.19 -10.88
C THR A 181 2.73 12.22 -11.58
N SER A 182 2.70 12.21 -12.90
CA SER A 182 1.74 12.99 -13.71
C SER A 182 0.36 12.32 -13.79
N LEU A 183 0.22 11.12 -13.24
CA LEU A 183 -1.06 10.42 -13.23
C LEU A 183 -2.03 11.03 -12.21
N SER A 184 -3.28 11.13 -12.61
CA SER A 184 -4.38 11.31 -11.66
C SER A 184 -4.70 10.00 -10.95
N MET A 185 -5.46 10.06 -9.85
CA MET A 185 -5.95 8.84 -9.20
C MET A 185 -6.84 8.01 -10.14
N GLN A 186 -7.59 8.67 -11.03
CA GLN A 186 -8.42 7.98 -12.01
C GLN A 186 -7.56 7.24 -13.05
N ASP A 187 -6.48 7.83 -13.54
CA ASP A 187 -5.57 7.15 -14.47
C ASP A 187 -4.98 5.88 -13.82
N ALA A 188 -4.56 5.97 -12.56
CA ALA A 188 -4.04 4.82 -11.82
C ALA A 188 -5.12 3.73 -11.63
N LEU A 189 -6.37 4.11 -11.35
CA LEU A 189 -7.50 3.20 -11.23
C LEU A 189 -7.82 2.53 -12.57
N ASP A 190 -7.78 3.27 -13.67
CA ASP A 190 -8.01 2.75 -15.02
C ASP A 190 -6.92 1.74 -15.43
N CYS A 191 -5.64 2.04 -15.16
CA CYS A 191 -4.54 1.09 -15.39
C CYS A 191 -4.74 -0.21 -14.60
N VAL A 192 -5.10 -0.11 -13.31
CA VAL A 192 -5.39 -1.28 -12.47
C VAL A 192 -6.56 -2.08 -13.05
N THR A 193 -7.64 -1.40 -13.38
CA THR A 193 -8.84 -2.06 -13.91
C THR A 193 -8.57 -2.75 -15.24
N LEU A 194 -7.85 -2.08 -16.16
CA LEU A 194 -7.46 -2.66 -17.46
C LEU A 194 -6.61 -3.92 -17.29
N SER A 195 -5.64 -3.90 -16.36
CA SER A 195 -4.79 -5.06 -16.09
C SER A 195 -5.55 -6.32 -15.65
N LEU A 196 -6.71 -6.13 -15.00
CA LEU A 196 -7.54 -7.23 -14.51
C LEU A 196 -8.45 -7.83 -15.60
N TYR A 197 -8.73 -7.07 -16.67
CA TYR A 197 -9.50 -7.55 -17.83
C TYR A 197 -8.63 -8.24 -18.90
N SER A 198 -7.32 -7.98 -18.90
CA SER A 198 -6.41 -8.41 -19.97
C SER A 198 -5.92 -9.86 -19.86
N LYS A 199 -6.59 -10.72 -19.06
CA LYS A 199 -6.23 -12.14 -18.87
C LYS A 199 -7.26 -13.08 -19.42
#